data_ab11483fbed8b37b009c7fb8e6c6b521
#
_entry.id   ab11483fbed8b37b009c7fb8e6c6b521
#
_cell.length_a   1.000
_cell.length_b   1.000
_cell.length_c   1.000
_cell.angle_alpha   90.00
_cell.angle_beta   90.00
_cell.angle_gamma   90.00
#
_symmetry.space_group_name_H-M   'P 1'
#
loop_
_entity.id
_entity.type
_entity.pdbx_description
1 polymer ?
#
loop_
_entity_poly.entity_id
_entity_poly.type
_entity_poly.pdbx_seq_one_letter_code
_entity_poly.pdbx_strand_id
1 'polypeptide(L)'
;NLVIVLSGVIILYAFLSIYYLPPEDAVARVHDYLEGIFSVYKVRAELSGFFLDYDYTVQQIFNGVPLNLTGLSDFNVGANLYLFFDPFDAYVINQFLFRTIGFIGLLLLLKDHVLPKGSYYVLIAVSTALDFAVINHFPTRFGTILYQPLLYWSILNIYSGSRKLRDIMIIVAYPFM
;
A
#
# COMPACT_ATOMS: atom_id res chain seq x y z
N ASN A 1 16.73 20.62 5.17
CA ASN A 1 15.49 20.02 4.65
C ASN A 1 15.71 18.57 4.14
N LEU A 2 16.78 18.30 3.37
CA LEU A 2 17.10 16.96 2.88
C LEU A 2 17.40 15.98 4.04
N VAL A 3 18.15 16.42 5.03
CA VAL A 3 18.48 15.59 6.21
C VAL A 3 17.21 15.14 6.95
N ILE A 4 16.24 16.02 7.14
CA ILE A 4 14.97 15.70 7.82
C ILE A 4 14.18 14.65 7.02
N VAL A 5 14.11 14.79 5.69
CA VAL A 5 13.43 13.81 4.83
C VAL A 5 14.14 12.46 4.87
N LEU A 6 15.46 12.44 4.76
CA LEU A 6 16.26 11.22 4.86
C LEU A 6 16.08 10.54 6.23
N SER A 7 16.04 11.30 7.31
CA SER A 7 15.78 10.76 8.65
C SER A 7 14.38 10.10 8.71
N GLY A 8 13.36 10.72 8.12
CA GLY A 8 12.03 10.12 8.03
C GLY A 8 12.04 8.79 7.26
N VAL A 9 12.74 8.72 6.14
CA VAL A 9 12.91 7.48 5.36
C VAL A 9 13.63 6.42 6.20
N ILE A 10 14.73 6.78 6.85
CA ILE A 10 15.48 5.83 7.70
C ILE A 10 14.61 5.28 8.82
N ILE A 11 13.84 6.13 9.50
CA ILE A 11 12.93 5.70 10.57
C ILE A 11 11.84 4.78 10.02
N LEU A 12 11.25 5.09 8.86
CA LEU A 12 10.26 4.24 8.21
C LEU A 12 10.84 2.85 7.91
N TYR A 13 12.02 2.79 7.29
CA TYR A 13 12.65 1.51 6.97
C TYR A 13 13.14 0.75 8.21
N ALA A 14 13.61 1.44 9.25
CA ALA A 14 13.91 0.82 10.54
C ALA A 14 12.66 0.21 11.19
N PHE A 15 11.51 0.89 11.11
CA PHE A 15 10.24 0.33 11.55
C PHE A 15 9.83 -0.91 10.74
N LEU A 16 10.02 -0.88 9.43
CA LEU A 16 9.66 -1.99 8.54
C LEU A 16 10.64 -3.16 8.64
N SER A 17 11.88 -2.93 9.09
CA SER A 17 12.89 -3.99 9.23
C SER A 17 12.50 -5.09 10.23
N ILE A 18 11.53 -4.82 11.13
CA ILE A 18 10.99 -5.82 12.05
C ILE A 18 10.39 -7.03 11.32
N TYR A 19 9.93 -6.87 10.09
CA TYR A 19 9.40 -7.96 9.27
C TYR A 19 10.49 -8.89 8.72
N TYR A 20 11.78 -8.49 8.79
CA TYR A 20 12.93 -9.30 8.40
C TYR A 20 13.63 -9.98 9.58
N LEU A 21 13.05 -9.92 10.77
CA LEU A 21 13.49 -10.77 11.88
C LEU A 21 13.26 -12.24 11.49
N PRO A 22 14.02 -13.17 12.11
CA PRO A 22 13.83 -14.60 11.89
C PRO A 22 12.34 -14.97 11.92
N PRO A 23 11.86 -15.85 11.04
CA PRO A 23 10.43 -16.18 10.93
C PRO A 23 9.79 -16.62 12.27
N GLU A 24 10.57 -17.25 13.15
CA GLU A 24 10.14 -17.64 14.49
C GLU A 24 9.87 -16.46 15.43
N ASP A 25 10.49 -15.30 15.17
CA ASP A 25 10.36 -14.08 15.95
C ASP A 25 9.49 -13.02 15.25
N ALA A 26 9.11 -13.26 13.99
CA ALA A 26 8.31 -12.35 13.19
C ALA A 26 6.85 -12.38 13.64
N VAL A 27 6.44 -11.37 14.41
CA VAL A 27 5.02 -11.18 14.79
C VAL A 27 4.29 -10.44 13.67
N ALA A 28 3.75 -11.18 12.70
CA ALA A 28 2.68 -10.62 11.86
C ALA A 28 1.46 -10.39 12.77
N ARG A 29 0.90 -9.17 12.79
CA ARG A 29 -0.37 -8.92 13.48
C ARG A 29 -1.47 -9.71 12.78
N VAL A 30 -2.00 -10.68 13.50
CA VAL A 30 -2.61 -11.91 12.97
C VAL A 30 -4.11 -11.78 12.67
N HIS A 31 -4.81 -10.71 13.06
CA HIS A 31 -6.28 -10.77 13.10
C HIS A 31 -6.90 -11.07 11.71
N ASP A 32 -7.10 -10.12 10.85
CA ASP A 32 -7.80 -10.34 9.58
C ASP A 32 -6.86 -10.67 8.41
N TYR A 33 -5.56 -10.60 8.62
CA TYR A 33 -4.56 -10.82 7.57
C TYR A 33 -4.36 -12.29 7.23
N LEU A 34 -4.24 -13.16 8.23
CA LEU A 34 -4.00 -14.58 8.01
C LEU A 34 -5.27 -15.33 7.60
N GLU A 35 -6.41 -14.95 8.20
CA GLU A 35 -7.66 -15.67 7.98
C GLU A 35 -8.40 -15.22 6.72
N GLY A 36 -8.31 -13.94 6.35
CA GLY A 36 -9.05 -13.36 5.23
C GLY A 36 -8.20 -13.14 3.98
N ILE A 37 -7.24 -12.22 4.05
CA ILE A 37 -6.59 -11.69 2.84
C ILE A 37 -5.44 -12.57 2.39
N PHE A 38 -4.58 -12.98 3.32
CA PHE A 38 -3.43 -13.81 3.02
C PHE A 38 -3.84 -15.15 2.40
N SER A 39 -4.83 -15.80 3.00
CA SER A 39 -5.37 -17.06 2.51
C SER A 39 -6.00 -16.91 1.13
N VAL A 40 -6.78 -15.85 0.91
CA VAL A 40 -7.44 -15.59 -0.37
C VAL A 40 -6.45 -15.25 -1.46
N TYR A 41 -5.44 -14.42 -1.19
CA TYR A 41 -4.40 -14.10 -2.17
C TYR A 41 -3.52 -15.29 -2.52
N LYS A 42 -3.17 -16.13 -1.51
CA LYS A 42 -2.43 -17.36 -1.73
C LYS A 42 -3.22 -18.33 -2.61
N VAL A 43 -4.47 -18.60 -2.26
CA VAL A 43 -5.34 -19.49 -3.04
C VAL A 43 -5.52 -18.98 -4.46
N ARG A 44 -5.72 -17.68 -4.63
CA ARG A 44 -5.79 -17.07 -5.96
C ARG A 44 -4.50 -17.30 -6.75
N ALA A 45 -3.34 -17.11 -6.13
CA ALA A 45 -2.04 -17.32 -6.78
C ALA A 45 -1.83 -18.80 -7.18
N GLU A 46 -2.26 -19.74 -6.35
CA GLU A 46 -2.11 -21.18 -6.63
C GLU A 46 -3.06 -21.67 -7.75
N LEU A 47 -4.22 -21.04 -7.91
CA LEU A 47 -5.30 -21.59 -8.73
C LEU A 47 -5.48 -20.91 -10.10
N SER A 48 -5.19 -19.62 -10.26
CA SER A 48 -5.72 -18.89 -11.41
C SER A 48 -4.69 -18.08 -12.22
N GLY A 49 -3.49 -17.86 -11.73
CA GLY A 49 -2.60 -16.94 -12.42
C GLY A 49 -3.16 -15.51 -12.51
N PHE A 50 -2.86 -14.76 -13.58
CA PHE A 50 -3.18 -13.33 -13.73
C PHE A 50 -4.67 -13.03 -13.95
N PHE A 51 -5.43 -13.96 -14.54
CA PHE A 51 -6.85 -13.75 -14.82
C PHE A 51 -7.65 -14.86 -14.17
N LEU A 52 -8.45 -14.49 -13.18
CA LEU A 52 -9.38 -15.40 -12.53
C LEU A 52 -10.43 -15.86 -13.54
N ASP A 53 -10.66 -17.16 -13.60
CA ASP A 53 -11.90 -17.66 -14.15
C ASP A 53 -13.04 -17.19 -13.22
N TYR A 54 -13.97 -16.38 -13.75
CA TYR A 54 -15.02 -15.73 -12.95
C TYR A 54 -15.92 -16.71 -12.23
N ASP A 55 -16.02 -17.93 -12.71
CA ASP A 55 -16.85 -18.99 -12.13
C ASP A 55 -16.10 -19.90 -11.16
N TYR A 56 -14.81 -19.63 -10.90
CA TYR A 56 -14.01 -20.48 -10.03
C TYR A 56 -14.47 -20.39 -8.56
N THR A 57 -14.83 -21.55 -8.00
CA THR A 57 -15.28 -21.67 -6.61
C THR A 57 -14.29 -22.52 -5.81
N VAL A 58 -13.98 -22.11 -4.59
CA VAL A 58 -13.17 -22.88 -3.65
C VAL A 58 -14.04 -23.26 -2.45
N GLN A 59 -14.39 -24.55 -2.35
CA GLN A 59 -15.29 -25.04 -1.30
C GLN A 59 -14.75 -24.77 0.11
N GLN A 60 -13.43 -24.79 0.28
CA GLN A 60 -12.75 -24.58 1.55
C GLN A 60 -12.73 -23.11 1.99
N ILE A 61 -12.98 -22.20 1.07
CA ILE A 61 -12.98 -20.74 1.33
C ILE A 61 -14.36 -20.20 1.01
N PHE A 62 -14.91 -19.41 1.92
CA PHE A 62 -16.23 -18.77 1.77
C PHE A 62 -17.37 -19.72 1.41
N ASN A 63 -17.26 -20.98 1.80
CA ASN A 63 -18.32 -22.01 1.57
C ASN A 63 -18.73 -22.15 0.10
N GLY A 64 -17.76 -22.09 -0.81
CA GLY A 64 -17.99 -22.24 -2.26
C GLY A 64 -18.51 -20.99 -2.97
N VAL A 65 -18.40 -19.82 -2.36
CA VAL A 65 -18.69 -18.57 -3.04
C VAL A 65 -17.65 -18.32 -4.14
N PRO A 66 -18.03 -17.92 -5.36
CA PRO A 66 -17.07 -17.58 -6.41
C PRO A 66 -16.10 -16.49 -5.98
N LEU A 67 -14.81 -16.66 -6.33
CA LEU A 67 -13.76 -15.72 -5.91
C LEU A 67 -13.95 -14.29 -6.44
N ASN A 68 -14.63 -14.13 -7.58
CA ASN A 68 -14.99 -12.82 -8.12
C ASN A 68 -15.91 -11.99 -7.19
N LEU A 69 -16.76 -12.66 -6.39
CA LEU A 69 -17.62 -12.01 -5.41
C LEU A 69 -16.88 -11.58 -4.14
N THR A 70 -15.61 -11.98 -3.97
CA THR A 70 -14.78 -11.52 -2.83
C THR A 70 -14.28 -10.09 -2.99
N GLY A 71 -14.57 -9.44 -4.12
CA GLY A 71 -14.14 -8.06 -4.40
C GLY A 71 -12.67 -7.90 -4.77
N LEU A 72 -11.98 -9.01 -5.08
CA LEU A 72 -10.60 -8.98 -5.55
C LEU A 72 -10.57 -8.60 -7.03
N SER A 73 -9.87 -7.53 -7.35
CA SER A 73 -9.56 -7.16 -8.72
C SER A 73 -8.35 -7.93 -9.22
N ASP A 74 -8.40 -8.44 -10.46
CA ASP A 74 -7.26 -9.08 -11.12
C ASP A 74 -6.07 -8.13 -11.30
N PHE A 75 -6.35 -6.85 -11.32
CA PHE A 75 -5.35 -5.81 -11.49
C PHE A 75 -4.81 -5.25 -10.16
N ASN A 76 -5.24 -5.79 -9.00
CA ASN A 76 -4.74 -5.32 -7.72
C ASN A 76 -3.26 -5.65 -7.55
N VAL A 77 -2.41 -4.61 -7.42
CA VAL A 77 -0.96 -4.74 -7.32
C VAL A 77 -0.56 -5.59 -6.12
N GLY A 78 -1.21 -5.37 -4.97
CA GLY A 78 -0.92 -6.12 -3.75
C GLY A 78 -1.22 -7.61 -3.89
N ALA A 79 -2.35 -7.96 -4.50
CA ALA A 79 -2.73 -9.34 -4.75
C ALA A 79 -1.80 -10.03 -5.75
N ASN A 80 -1.35 -9.30 -6.76
CA ASN A 80 -0.49 -9.85 -7.80
C ASN A 80 0.93 -10.15 -7.32
N LEU A 81 1.41 -9.57 -6.23
CA LEU A 81 2.69 -9.94 -5.64
C LEU A 81 2.73 -11.41 -5.23
N TYR A 82 1.61 -11.98 -4.80
CA TYR A 82 1.51 -13.38 -4.41
C TYR A 82 1.64 -14.37 -5.57
N LEU A 83 1.60 -13.90 -6.83
CA LEU A 83 1.88 -14.70 -8.02
C LEU A 83 3.38 -14.93 -8.24
N PHE A 84 4.23 -14.04 -7.71
CA PHE A 84 5.66 -14.03 -8.00
C PHE A 84 6.54 -14.35 -6.81
N PHE A 85 6.02 -14.17 -5.59
CA PHE A 85 6.77 -14.29 -4.34
C PHE A 85 6.07 -15.27 -3.39
N ASP A 86 6.86 -15.90 -2.53
CA ASP A 86 6.30 -16.66 -1.43
C ASP A 86 5.36 -15.78 -0.60
N PRO A 87 4.30 -16.35 -0.02
CA PRO A 87 3.25 -15.58 0.64
C PRO A 87 3.76 -14.60 1.70
N PHE A 88 4.77 -14.96 2.49
CA PHE A 88 5.35 -14.08 3.50
C PHE A 88 6.12 -12.93 2.85
N ASP A 89 6.94 -13.22 1.85
CA ASP A 89 7.69 -12.21 1.11
C ASP A 89 6.77 -11.23 0.38
N ALA A 90 5.71 -11.76 -0.28
CA ALA A 90 4.68 -10.93 -0.91
C ALA A 90 4.04 -9.96 0.10
N TYR A 91 3.72 -10.46 1.29
CA TYR A 91 3.19 -9.62 2.38
C TYR A 91 4.19 -8.54 2.80
N VAL A 92 5.44 -8.89 3.02
CA VAL A 92 6.50 -7.94 3.43
C VAL A 92 6.72 -6.89 2.35
N ILE A 93 6.82 -7.30 1.08
CA ILE A 93 6.95 -6.38 -0.06
C ILE A 93 5.77 -5.42 -0.12
N ASN A 94 4.55 -5.92 0.10
CA ASN A 94 3.34 -5.10 0.19
C ASN A 94 3.45 -4.03 1.27
N GLN A 95 3.92 -4.39 2.48
CA GLN A 95 4.10 -3.45 3.58
C GLN A 95 5.10 -2.34 3.19
N PHE A 96 6.25 -2.71 2.61
CA PHE A 96 7.26 -1.75 2.18
C PHE A 96 6.73 -0.82 1.07
N LEU A 97 6.14 -1.39 0.04
CA LEU A 97 5.64 -0.66 -1.12
C LEU A 97 4.60 0.39 -0.71
N PHE A 98 3.52 -0.04 -0.08
CA PHE A 98 2.41 0.86 0.20
C PHE A 98 2.71 1.87 1.31
N ARG A 99 3.47 1.51 2.34
CA ARG A 99 3.89 2.46 3.37
C ARG A 99 4.85 3.50 2.83
N THR A 100 5.75 3.12 1.92
CA THR A 100 6.62 4.08 1.23
C THR A 100 5.81 5.02 0.35
N ILE A 101 4.83 4.52 -0.39
CA ILE A 101 3.91 5.33 -1.20
C ILE A 101 3.11 6.30 -0.30
N GLY A 102 2.58 5.82 0.81
CA GLY A 102 1.85 6.64 1.77
C GLY A 102 2.69 7.76 2.37
N PHE A 103 3.91 7.44 2.78
CA PHE A 103 4.87 8.42 3.28
C PHE A 103 5.19 9.51 2.24
N ILE A 104 5.58 9.09 1.03
CA ILE A 104 5.93 10.02 -0.06
C ILE A 104 4.71 10.84 -0.47
N GLY A 105 3.55 10.20 -0.63
CA GLY A 105 2.32 10.84 -1.06
C GLY A 105 1.88 11.93 -0.09
N LEU A 106 1.83 11.63 1.22
CA LEU A 106 1.44 12.62 2.21
C LEU A 106 2.50 13.71 2.40
N LEU A 107 3.78 13.35 2.35
CA LEU A 107 4.86 14.35 2.39
C LEU A 107 4.75 15.37 1.25
N LEU A 108 4.52 14.90 0.03
CA LEU A 108 4.36 15.76 -1.14
C LEU A 108 3.10 16.61 -1.02
N LEU A 109 1.98 16.02 -0.63
CA LEU A 109 0.71 16.72 -0.46
C LEU A 109 0.84 17.86 0.57
N LEU A 110 1.37 17.56 1.74
CA LEU A 110 1.57 18.54 2.81
C LEU A 110 2.53 19.66 2.40
N LYS A 111 3.65 19.29 1.80
CA LYS A 111 4.71 20.23 1.45
C LYS A 111 4.32 21.18 0.32
N ASP A 112 3.60 20.70 -0.68
CA ASP A 112 3.33 21.44 -1.90
C ASP A 112 1.98 22.17 -1.86
N HIS A 113 0.98 21.67 -1.12
CA HIS A 113 -0.39 22.17 -1.20
C HIS A 113 -1.03 22.55 0.14
N VAL A 114 -0.58 21.99 1.28
CA VAL A 114 -1.30 22.15 2.54
C VAL A 114 -0.57 23.09 3.51
N LEU A 115 0.72 22.87 3.72
CA LEU A 115 1.46 23.61 4.76
C LEU A 115 2.03 24.92 4.21
N PRO A 116 1.87 26.03 4.95
CA PRO A 116 2.56 27.28 4.62
C PRO A 116 4.08 27.09 4.80
N LYS A 117 4.85 27.69 3.90
CA LYS A 117 6.32 27.62 3.93
C LYS A 117 6.87 28.48 5.08
N GLY A 118 7.10 27.84 6.22
CA GLY A 118 7.69 28.43 7.44
C GLY A 118 8.93 27.66 7.90
N SER A 119 9.50 28.05 9.03
CA SER A 119 10.77 27.49 9.51
C SER A 119 10.70 25.97 9.79
N TYR A 120 9.57 25.45 10.21
CA TYR A 120 9.39 24.05 10.62
C TYR A 120 8.50 23.21 9.68
N TYR A 121 8.08 23.75 8.53
CA TYR A 121 7.09 23.09 7.67
C TYR A 121 7.55 21.70 7.18
N VAL A 122 8.85 21.51 6.89
CA VAL A 122 9.38 20.22 6.45
C VAL A 122 9.37 19.21 7.60
N LEU A 123 9.71 19.63 8.81
CA LEU A 123 9.67 18.76 9.98
C LEU A 123 8.23 18.28 10.25
N ILE A 124 7.27 19.19 10.23
CA ILE A 124 5.85 18.86 10.41
C ILE A 124 5.38 17.91 9.32
N ALA A 125 5.72 18.19 8.04
CA ALA A 125 5.33 17.36 6.92
C ALA A 125 5.91 15.93 7.04
N VAL A 126 7.19 15.80 7.39
CA VAL A 126 7.85 14.50 7.54
C VAL A 126 7.27 13.72 8.72
N SER A 127 7.09 14.35 9.88
CA SER A 127 6.55 13.70 11.07
C SER A 127 5.12 13.19 10.83
N THR A 128 4.26 14.02 10.23
CA THR A 128 2.88 13.63 9.92
C THR A 128 2.82 12.54 8.84
N ALA A 129 3.68 12.60 7.82
CA ALA A 129 3.75 11.57 6.79
C ALA A 129 4.28 10.25 7.33
N LEU A 130 5.24 10.30 8.25
CA LEU A 130 5.77 9.12 8.93
C LEU A 130 4.70 8.48 9.82
N ASP A 131 4.01 9.27 10.64
CA ASP A 131 2.93 8.79 11.48
C ASP A 131 1.84 8.11 10.66
N PHE A 132 1.38 8.75 9.59
CA PHE A 132 0.42 8.16 8.65
C PHE A 132 0.90 6.84 8.05
N ALA A 133 2.18 6.75 7.66
CA ALA A 133 2.73 5.54 7.05
C ALA A 133 2.87 4.36 8.02
N VAL A 134 3.11 4.62 9.33
CA VAL A 134 3.30 3.54 10.33
C VAL A 134 2.02 3.14 11.05
N ILE A 135 0.96 3.94 10.99
CA ILE A 135 -0.35 3.58 11.55
C ILE A 135 -0.85 2.25 10.95
N ASN A 136 -1.54 1.48 11.74
CA ASN A 136 -2.22 0.27 11.28
C ASN A 136 -3.45 0.64 10.44
N HIS A 137 -3.36 0.39 9.17
CA HIS A 137 -4.49 0.48 8.26
C HIS A 137 -5.18 -0.88 8.12
N PHE A 138 -6.47 -0.83 7.83
CA PHE A 138 -7.27 -2.05 7.65
C PHE A 138 -6.75 -2.85 6.44
N PRO A 139 -6.52 -4.17 6.59
CA PRO A 139 -5.79 -4.97 5.60
C PRO A 139 -6.37 -4.93 4.20
N THR A 140 -7.71 -5.03 4.08
CA THR A 140 -8.43 -5.09 2.79
C THR A 140 -8.33 -3.82 1.97
N ARG A 141 -8.00 -2.69 2.61
CA ARG A 141 -7.94 -1.37 1.97
C ARG A 141 -6.58 -0.70 2.11
N PHE A 142 -5.58 -1.47 2.48
CA PHE A 142 -4.26 -0.96 2.82
C PHE A 142 -3.64 -0.15 1.69
N GLY A 143 -3.57 -0.71 0.50
CA GLY A 143 -3.04 -0.03 -0.67
C GLY A 143 -3.85 1.21 -1.04
N THR A 144 -5.17 1.08 -1.09
CA THR A 144 -6.07 2.18 -1.43
C THR A 144 -5.93 3.37 -0.47
N ILE A 145 -5.88 3.12 0.84
CA ILE A 145 -5.76 4.19 1.85
C ILE A 145 -4.41 4.88 1.74
N LEU A 146 -3.33 4.12 1.66
CA LEU A 146 -1.97 4.67 1.61
C LEU A 146 -1.68 5.42 0.30
N TYR A 147 -2.36 5.07 -0.78
CA TYR A 147 -2.21 5.76 -2.06
C TYR A 147 -3.02 7.08 -2.14
N GLN A 148 -4.04 7.26 -1.31
CA GLN A 148 -4.91 8.45 -1.37
C GLN A 148 -4.16 9.79 -1.32
N PRO A 149 -3.20 10.02 -0.42
CA PRO A 149 -2.50 11.31 -0.39
C PRO A 149 -1.76 11.61 -1.69
N LEU A 150 -1.19 10.60 -2.34
CA LEU A 150 -0.51 10.74 -3.61
C LEU A 150 -1.49 11.06 -4.74
N LEU A 151 -2.67 10.43 -4.73
CA LEU A 151 -3.77 10.76 -5.64
C LEU A 151 -4.20 12.21 -5.49
N TYR A 152 -4.48 12.67 -4.25
CA TYR A 152 -4.87 14.05 -4.00
C TYR A 152 -3.80 15.05 -4.43
N TRP A 153 -2.53 14.76 -4.14
CA TRP A 153 -1.43 15.60 -4.61
C TRP A 153 -1.41 15.75 -6.13
N SER A 154 -1.62 14.66 -6.87
CA SER A 154 -1.65 14.67 -8.33
C SER A 154 -2.86 15.45 -8.89
N ILE A 155 -4.04 15.29 -8.28
CA ILE A 155 -5.25 16.05 -8.64
C ILE A 155 -5.02 17.55 -8.44
N LEU A 156 -4.47 17.94 -7.29
CA LEU A 156 -4.19 19.35 -6.98
C LEU A 156 -3.12 19.94 -7.91
N ASN A 157 -2.13 19.17 -8.31
CA ASN A 157 -1.16 19.58 -9.33
C ASN A 157 -1.84 19.91 -10.67
N ILE A 158 -2.73 19.05 -11.14
CA ILE A 158 -3.48 19.27 -12.38
C ILE A 158 -4.40 20.48 -12.25
N TYR A 159 -5.10 20.60 -11.13
CA TYR A 159 -5.97 21.76 -10.85
C TYR A 159 -5.19 23.07 -10.84
N SER A 160 -3.97 23.06 -10.31
CA SER A 160 -3.06 24.22 -10.29
C SER A 160 -2.39 24.52 -11.65
N GLY A 161 -2.76 23.80 -12.71
CA GLY A 161 -2.25 24.01 -14.07
C GLY A 161 -0.98 23.23 -14.41
N SER A 162 -0.43 22.43 -13.51
CA SER A 162 0.72 21.56 -13.76
C SER A 162 0.26 20.26 -14.42
N ARG A 163 0.12 20.27 -15.75
CA ARG A 163 -0.29 19.07 -16.52
C ARG A 163 0.89 18.16 -16.84
N LYS A 164 1.46 17.48 -15.85
CA LYS A 164 2.56 16.55 -16.04
C LYS A 164 2.01 15.13 -16.25
N LEU A 165 2.63 14.39 -17.18
CA LEU A 165 2.27 12.99 -17.46
C LEU A 165 2.25 12.11 -16.19
N ARG A 166 3.21 12.32 -15.26
CA ARG A 166 3.27 11.61 -13.99
C ARG A 166 1.98 11.73 -13.17
N ASP A 167 1.38 12.95 -13.13
CA ASP A 167 0.18 13.20 -12.34
C ASP A 167 -1.02 12.44 -12.91
N ILE A 168 -1.09 12.35 -14.25
CA ILE A 168 -2.09 11.52 -14.94
C ILE A 168 -1.86 10.04 -14.65
N MET A 169 -0.60 9.56 -14.72
CA MET A 169 -0.28 8.16 -14.44
C MET A 169 -0.63 7.75 -13.00
N ILE A 170 -0.39 8.63 -12.03
CA ILE A 170 -0.77 8.38 -10.63
C ILE A 170 -2.28 8.24 -10.49
N ILE A 171 -3.07 9.10 -11.14
CA ILE A 171 -4.54 9.02 -11.09
C ILE A 171 -5.04 7.73 -11.74
N VAL A 172 -4.49 7.37 -12.90
CA VAL A 172 -4.86 6.14 -13.62
C VAL A 172 -4.47 4.88 -12.84
N ALA A 173 -3.37 4.92 -12.07
CA ALA A 173 -2.92 3.79 -11.26
C ALA A 173 -3.77 3.54 -10.01
N TYR A 174 -4.53 4.53 -9.52
CA TYR A 174 -5.28 4.42 -8.27
C TYR A 174 -6.26 3.24 -8.19
N PRO A 175 -7.02 2.88 -9.23
CA PRO A 175 -7.95 1.74 -9.18
C PRO A 175 -7.26 0.38 -9.01
N PHE A 176 -5.94 0.32 -9.19
CA PHE A 176 -5.16 -0.93 -9.12
C PHE A 176 -4.43 -1.11 -7.78
N MET A 177 -4.62 -0.19 -6.81
CA MET A 177 -3.92 -0.18 -5.51
C MET A 177 -4.72 -0.82 -4.37
#